data_d476464113384f5591cff628728fddba
#
_entry.id   d476464113384f5591cff628728fddba
#
_cell.length_a   1.000
_cell.length_b   1.000
_cell.length_c   1.000
_cell.angle_alpha   90.00
_cell.angle_beta   90.00
_cell.angle_gamma   90.00
#
_symmetry.space_group_name_H-M   'P 1'
#
loop_
_entity.id
_entity.type
_entity.pdbx_description
1 polymer ?
#
loop_
_entity_poly.entity_id
_entity_poly.type
_entity_poly.pdbx_seq_one_letter_code
_entity_poly.pdbx_strand_id
1 'polypeptide(L)'
;MGLSHNILDLGLSDYNDTWKLQKKLQSKRILGEIEDHLLLVEHPPVFTLGKNASKQHIINNSEDVSIIQTDRGGNITFHGPGQLVCYPILDLNHYKRSITWYMRELEQLIIEVLGEYDIKASRKKGLTGTWVKDKKIAALGVRI
;
A
#
# COMPACT_ATOMS: atom_id res chain seq x y z
N MET A 1 25.81 -4.32 8.99
CA MET A 1 25.40 -4.61 7.59
C MET A 1 24.10 -3.87 7.33
N GLY A 2 24.05 -3.04 6.30
CA GLY A 2 22.79 -2.46 5.86
C GLY A 2 21.85 -3.56 5.36
N LEU A 3 20.54 -3.42 5.66
CA LEU A 3 19.53 -4.30 5.08
C LEU A 3 19.50 -4.08 3.56
N SER A 4 19.56 -5.16 2.79
CA SER A 4 19.43 -5.11 1.34
C SER A 4 17.96 -5.06 0.98
N HIS A 5 17.58 -4.13 0.11
CA HIS A 5 16.21 -3.99 -0.37
C HIS A 5 16.20 -4.06 -1.89
N ASN A 6 15.31 -4.86 -2.43
CA ASN A 6 15.11 -4.96 -3.86
C ASN A 6 13.87 -4.13 -4.25
N ILE A 7 14.07 -3.14 -5.10
CA ILE A 7 12.97 -2.31 -5.64
C ILE A 7 12.62 -2.85 -7.02
N LEU A 8 11.36 -3.21 -7.22
CA LEU A 8 10.81 -3.67 -8.48
C LEU A 8 9.77 -2.66 -8.96
N ASP A 9 10.06 -1.98 -10.04
CA ASP A 9 9.10 -1.13 -10.75
C ASP A 9 8.34 -2.01 -11.77
N LEU A 10 7.05 -2.17 -11.55
CA LEU A 10 6.16 -3.01 -12.37
C LEU A 10 5.41 -2.19 -13.43
N GLY A 11 5.56 -0.86 -13.44
CA GLY A 11 4.80 0.01 -14.31
C GLY A 11 3.29 -0.16 -14.14
N LEU A 12 2.53 -0.13 -15.24
CA LEU A 12 1.10 -0.42 -15.24
C LEU A 12 0.86 -1.92 -15.24
N SER A 13 0.27 -2.45 -14.17
CA SER A 13 0.07 -3.90 -13.99
C SER A 13 -1.30 -4.21 -13.41
N ASP A 14 -1.90 -5.32 -13.87
CA ASP A 14 -3.17 -5.83 -13.33
C ASP A 14 -3.07 -6.11 -11.83
N TYR A 15 -4.17 -5.81 -11.11
CA TYR A 15 -4.19 -5.95 -9.65
C TYR A 15 -4.03 -7.41 -9.21
N ASN A 16 -4.73 -8.35 -9.83
CA ASN A 16 -4.67 -9.76 -9.45
C ASN A 16 -3.29 -10.37 -9.70
N ASP A 17 -2.65 -10.01 -10.82
CA ASP A 17 -1.31 -10.49 -11.15
C ASP A 17 -0.27 -9.93 -10.17
N THR A 18 -0.37 -8.65 -9.85
CA THR A 18 0.46 -8.02 -8.82
C THR A 18 0.21 -8.66 -7.44
N TRP A 19 -1.02 -8.97 -7.09
CA TRP A 19 -1.35 -9.62 -5.82
C TRP A 19 -0.82 -11.06 -5.73
N LYS A 20 -0.86 -11.82 -6.83
CA LYS A 20 -0.20 -13.14 -6.91
C LYS A 20 1.31 -13.03 -6.69
N LEU A 21 1.95 -12.02 -7.29
CA LEU A 21 3.38 -11.75 -7.10
C LEU A 21 3.68 -11.40 -5.64
N GLN A 22 2.90 -10.53 -4.99
CA GLN A 22 3.05 -10.20 -3.58
C GLN A 22 3.00 -11.47 -2.71
N LYS A 23 2.01 -12.34 -2.91
CA LYS A 23 1.88 -13.60 -2.14
C LYS A 23 3.08 -14.52 -2.35
N LYS A 24 3.57 -14.63 -3.59
CA LYS A 24 4.77 -15.43 -3.91
C LYS A 24 6.01 -14.87 -3.19
N LEU A 25 6.22 -13.56 -3.25
CA LEU A 25 7.36 -12.92 -2.56
C LEU A 25 7.22 -13.02 -1.05
N GLN A 26 6.04 -12.82 -0.49
CA GLN A 26 5.78 -12.99 0.93
C GLN A 26 6.12 -14.40 1.41
N SER A 27 5.68 -15.44 0.69
CA SER A 27 6.00 -16.84 1.03
C SER A 27 7.51 -17.09 1.02
N LYS A 28 8.21 -16.60 0.01
CA LYS A 28 9.68 -16.73 -0.08
C LYS A 28 10.40 -15.94 1.03
N ARG A 29 9.88 -14.75 1.37
CA ARG A 29 10.44 -13.94 2.46
C ARG A 29 10.29 -14.61 3.82
N ILE A 30 9.13 -15.23 4.06
CA ILE A 30 8.87 -16.00 5.29
C ILE A 30 9.84 -17.20 5.41
N LEU A 31 10.17 -17.85 4.30
CA LEU A 31 11.13 -18.96 4.25
C LEU A 31 12.60 -18.49 4.31
N GLY A 32 12.86 -17.19 4.30
CA GLY A 32 14.23 -16.64 4.27
C GLY A 32 14.94 -16.84 2.93
N GLU A 33 14.23 -17.16 1.87
CA GLU A 33 14.80 -17.40 0.53
C GLU A 33 15.15 -16.11 -0.20
N ILE A 34 14.56 -15.00 0.21
CA ILE A 34 14.77 -13.69 -0.41
C ILE A 34 14.89 -12.59 0.63
N GLU A 35 15.54 -11.50 0.25
CA GLU A 35 15.60 -10.25 1.00
C GLU A 35 14.27 -9.49 0.95
N ASP A 36 14.20 -8.37 1.68
CA ASP A 36 13.06 -7.46 1.62
C ASP A 36 12.87 -6.88 0.23
N HIS A 37 11.62 -6.70 -0.17
CA HIS A 37 11.24 -6.18 -1.49
C HIS A 37 10.28 -5.01 -1.35
N LEU A 38 10.37 -4.10 -2.31
CA LEU A 38 9.46 -2.98 -2.49
C LEU A 38 8.94 -3.02 -3.92
N LEU A 39 7.64 -3.20 -4.10
CA LEU A 39 7.01 -3.16 -5.41
C LEU A 39 6.42 -1.77 -5.63
N LEU A 40 6.75 -1.15 -6.75
CA LEU A 40 6.14 0.10 -7.22
C LEU A 40 5.29 -0.23 -8.44
N VAL A 41 4.05 0.24 -8.48
CA VAL A 41 3.10 -0.13 -9.52
C VAL A 41 2.00 0.92 -9.67
N GLU A 42 1.49 1.07 -10.88
CA GLU A 42 0.19 1.67 -11.17
C GLU A 42 -0.78 0.56 -11.59
N HIS A 43 -2.04 0.66 -11.19
CA HIS A 43 -3.06 -0.30 -11.60
C HIS A 43 -4.04 0.32 -12.59
N PRO A 44 -4.59 -0.46 -13.53
CA PRO A 44 -5.83 -0.11 -14.21
C PRO A 44 -6.95 0.16 -13.18
N PRO A 45 -8.04 0.86 -13.56
CA PRO A 45 -9.12 1.16 -12.63
C PRO A 45 -9.65 -0.10 -11.92
N VAL A 46 -9.59 -0.09 -10.58
CA VAL A 46 -10.04 -1.22 -9.73
C VAL A 46 -10.45 -0.71 -8.35
N PHE A 47 -11.55 -1.25 -7.81
CA PHE A 47 -11.89 -1.13 -6.40
C PHE A 47 -11.39 -2.33 -5.62
N THR A 48 -10.69 -2.10 -4.51
CA THR A 48 -10.29 -3.15 -3.58
C THR A 48 -11.03 -3.00 -2.27
N LEU A 49 -11.63 -4.08 -1.81
CA LEU A 49 -12.33 -4.16 -0.54
C LEU A 49 -11.41 -4.76 0.51
N GLY A 50 -11.07 -4.01 1.54
CA GLY A 50 -10.37 -4.52 2.71
C GLY A 50 -11.31 -5.32 3.64
N LYS A 51 -10.76 -5.89 4.71
CA LYS A 51 -11.52 -6.76 5.64
C LYS A 51 -12.75 -6.09 6.26
N ASN A 52 -12.73 -4.76 6.41
CA ASN A 52 -13.81 -3.98 7.04
C ASN A 52 -14.70 -3.29 6.00
N ALA A 53 -14.51 -3.59 4.71
CA ALA A 53 -15.26 -2.92 3.65
C ALA A 53 -16.62 -3.55 3.45
N SER A 54 -17.62 -2.67 3.20
CA SER A 54 -18.93 -3.06 2.69
C SER A 54 -19.08 -2.58 1.26
N LYS A 55 -19.68 -3.41 0.39
CA LYS A 55 -20.02 -3.02 -0.99
C LYS A 55 -20.96 -1.81 -1.04
N GLN A 56 -21.69 -1.54 0.05
CA GLN A 56 -22.57 -0.36 0.18
C GLN A 56 -21.83 0.97 0.14
N HIS A 57 -20.50 0.97 0.34
CA HIS A 57 -19.67 2.17 0.23
C HIS A 57 -19.34 2.54 -1.22
N ILE A 58 -19.71 1.71 -2.19
CA ILE A 58 -19.59 2.01 -3.61
C ILE A 58 -20.87 2.72 -4.05
N ILE A 59 -20.81 4.05 -4.10
CA ILE A 59 -22.00 4.89 -4.40
C ILE A 59 -22.36 4.81 -5.88
N ASN A 60 -21.35 4.82 -6.76
CA ASN A 60 -21.52 4.70 -8.21
C ASN A 60 -20.45 3.74 -8.74
N ASN A 61 -20.86 2.56 -9.16
CA ASN A 61 -20.01 1.67 -9.93
C ASN A 61 -20.40 1.77 -11.40
N SER A 62 -19.51 2.30 -12.24
CA SER A 62 -19.61 2.02 -13.66
C SER A 62 -19.34 0.52 -13.83
N GLU A 63 -20.15 -0.17 -14.60
CA GLU A 63 -20.04 -1.64 -14.81
C GLU A 63 -18.66 -2.09 -15.31
N ASP A 64 -17.84 -1.14 -15.74
CA ASP A 64 -16.49 -1.35 -16.29
C ASP A 64 -15.36 -1.42 -15.26
N VAL A 65 -15.61 -1.15 -13.96
CA VAL A 65 -14.58 -1.17 -12.93
C VAL A 65 -14.68 -2.42 -12.07
N SER A 66 -13.64 -3.24 -12.10
CA SER A 66 -13.55 -4.46 -11.30
C SER A 66 -13.58 -4.18 -9.80
N ILE A 67 -14.25 -5.04 -9.05
CA ILE A 67 -14.29 -5.00 -7.58
C ILE A 67 -13.65 -6.28 -7.05
N ILE A 68 -12.58 -6.14 -6.26
CA ILE A 68 -11.80 -7.27 -5.75
C ILE A 68 -11.82 -7.28 -4.22
N GLN A 69 -12.25 -8.40 -3.64
CA GLN A 69 -12.15 -8.63 -2.20
C GLN A 69 -10.71 -9.01 -1.85
N THR A 70 -10.12 -8.29 -0.89
CA THR A 70 -8.74 -8.50 -0.45
C THR A 70 -8.66 -8.82 1.04
N ASP A 71 -7.48 -9.22 1.49
CA ASP A 71 -7.19 -9.58 2.87
C ASP A 71 -6.41 -8.49 3.66
N ARG A 72 -6.18 -7.31 3.05
CA ARG A 72 -5.59 -6.16 3.74
C ARG A 72 -6.55 -5.55 4.76
N GLY A 73 -6.00 -4.81 5.71
CA GLY A 73 -6.80 -3.97 6.61
C GLY A 73 -7.48 -2.81 5.89
N GLY A 74 -8.43 -2.16 6.60
CA GLY A 74 -9.14 -0.98 6.12
C GLY A 74 -10.40 -1.26 5.31
N ASN A 75 -10.94 -0.19 4.73
CA ASN A 75 -12.18 -0.19 3.98
C ASN A 75 -11.95 -0.35 2.46
N ILE A 76 -12.75 0.33 1.66
CA ILE A 76 -12.63 0.37 0.21
C ILE A 76 -11.52 1.32 -0.22
N THR A 77 -10.81 0.96 -1.29
CA THR A 77 -9.84 1.83 -1.96
C THR A 77 -10.04 1.71 -3.47
N PHE A 78 -9.97 2.84 -4.16
CA PHE A 78 -9.87 2.88 -5.61
C PHE A 78 -8.41 3.01 -6.02
N HIS A 79 -7.99 2.22 -7.00
CA HIS A 79 -6.72 2.37 -7.70
C HIS A 79 -7.00 2.66 -9.17
N GLY A 80 -6.15 3.49 -9.77
CA GLY A 80 -6.26 3.85 -11.18
C GLY A 80 -5.00 4.55 -11.68
N PRO A 81 -4.90 4.81 -12.99
CA PRO A 81 -3.76 5.51 -13.60
C PRO A 81 -3.48 6.86 -12.93
N GLY A 82 -2.21 7.17 -12.74
CA GLY A 82 -1.75 8.36 -12.02
C GLY A 82 -1.65 8.19 -10.51
N GLN A 83 -2.04 7.03 -9.95
CA GLN A 83 -1.84 6.69 -8.55
C GLN A 83 -0.70 5.69 -8.42
N LEU A 84 0.42 6.13 -7.82
CA LEU A 84 1.50 5.22 -7.47
C LEU A 84 1.10 4.39 -6.26
N VAL A 85 1.19 3.07 -6.40
CA VAL A 85 0.99 2.11 -5.33
C VAL A 85 2.31 1.48 -4.96
N CYS A 86 2.59 1.39 -3.66
CA CYS A 86 3.79 0.79 -3.11
C CYS A 86 3.41 -0.39 -2.23
N TYR A 87 3.96 -1.57 -2.52
CA TYR A 87 3.78 -2.78 -1.73
C TYR A 87 5.10 -3.22 -1.09
N PRO A 88 5.35 -2.86 0.17
CA PRO A 88 6.49 -3.38 0.92
C PRO A 88 6.27 -4.84 1.32
N ILE A 89 7.23 -5.70 1.03
CA ILE A 89 7.30 -7.09 1.47
C ILE A 89 8.51 -7.20 2.40
N LEU A 90 8.27 -7.02 3.69
CA LEU A 90 9.32 -6.84 4.70
C LEU A 90 9.19 -7.89 5.80
N ASP A 91 10.33 -8.29 6.38
CA ASP A 91 10.34 -9.02 7.65
C ASP A 91 10.52 -8.07 8.82
N LEU A 92 9.42 -7.77 9.51
CA LEU A 92 9.43 -6.84 10.65
C LEU A 92 10.28 -7.32 11.85
N ASN A 93 10.74 -8.59 11.87
CA ASN A 93 11.69 -9.06 12.87
C ASN A 93 13.04 -8.36 12.78
N HIS A 94 13.40 -7.89 11.57
CA HIS A 94 14.64 -7.15 11.35
C HIS A 94 14.53 -5.67 11.69
N TYR A 95 13.33 -5.18 12.04
CA TYR A 95 13.03 -3.79 12.39
C TYR A 95 12.42 -3.72 13.80
N LYS A 96 11.12 -3.58 13.85
CA LYS A 96 10.34 -3.53 15.09
C LYS A 96 9.02 -4.27 14.93
N ARG A 97 8.76 -5.23 15.83
CA ARG A 97 7.50 -5.99 15.87
C ARG A 97 6.35 -5.15 16.45
N SER A 98 5.98 -4.09 15.75
CA SER A 98 4.89 -3.22 16.14
C SER A 98 4.16 -2.70 14.90
N ILE A 99 2.91 -3.09 14.75
CA ILE A 99 2.06 -2.61 13.65
C ILE A 99 1.89 -1.10 13.70
N THR A 100 1.68 -0.55 14.90
CA THR A 100 1.53 0.90 15.08
C THR A 100 2.79 1.64 14.65
N TRP A 101 3.95 1.16 15.03
CA TRP A 101 5.22 1.74 14.61
C TRP A 101 5.36 1.66 13.08
N TYR A 102 5.13 0.48 12.50
CA TYR A 102 5.24 0.27 11.05
C TYR A 102 4.34 1.22 10.25
N MET A 103 3.08 1.37 10.66
CA MET A 103 2.16 2.31 10.03
C MET A 103 2.66 3.75 10.09
N ARG A 104 3.25 4.14 11.23
CA ARG A 104 3.82 5.49 11.40
C ARG A 104 5.07 5.73 10.56
N GLU A 105 5.91 4.71 10.39
CA GLU A 105 7.08 4.80 9.49
C GLU A 105 6.65 4.93 8.03
N LEU A 106 5.64 4.18 7.60
CA LEU A 106 5.10 4.32 6.24
C LEU A 106 4.53 5.72 5.99
N GLU A 107 3.80 6.28 6.96
CA GLU A 107 3.32 7.67 6.87
C GLU A 107 4.48 8.67 6.84
N GLN A 108 5.52 8.44 7.64
CA GLN A 108 6.70 9.30 7.68
C GLN A 108 7.44 9.30 6.35
N LEU A 109 7.67 8.12 5.79
CA LEU A 109 8.30 7.97 4.47
C LEU A 109 7.56 8.80 3.41
N ILE A 110 6.24 8.72 3.38
CA ILE A 110 5.43 9.49 2.42
C ILE A 110 5.56 10.99 2.65
N ILE A 111 5.59 11.45 3.91
CA ILE A 111 5.78 12.87 4.24
C ILE A 111 7.14 13.35 3.76
N GLU A 112 8.19 12.56 3.95
CA GLU A 112 9.55 12.88 3.50
C GLU A 112 9.64 12.94 1.98
N VAL A 113 9.12 11.94 1.28
CA VAL A 113 9.07 11.94 -0.20
C VAL A 113 8.31 13.14 -0.74
N LEU A 114 7.18 13.50 -0.15
CA LEU A 114 6.44 14.71 -0.57
C LEU A 114 7.21 16.00 -0.27
N GLY A 115 7.99 16.01 0.79
CA GLY A 115 8.89 17.12 1.13
C GLY A 115 9.94 17.40 0.05
N GLU A 116 10.45 16.36 -0.62
CA GLU A 116 11.37 16.53 -1.77
C GLU A 116 10.74 17.25 -2.97
N TYR A 117 9.40 17.30 -3.01
CA TYR A 117 8.61 18.03 -4.02
C TYR A 117 8.03 19.35 -3.48
N ASP A 118 8.52 19.85 -2.34
CA ASP A 118 8.02 21.05 -1.66
C ASP A 118 6.52 20.94 -1.25
N ILE A 119 6.01 19.72 -1.09
CA ILE A 119 4.64 19.46 -0.68
C ILE A 119 4.60 19.21 0.84
N LYS A 120 4.01 20.14 1.59
CA LYS A 120 3.84 20.00 3.04
C LYS A 120 2.70 19.05 3.36
N ALA A 121 3.04 17.85 3.78
CA ALA A 121 2.10 16.82 4.20
C ALA A 121 2.17 16.57 5.71
N SER A 122 1.10 16.05 6.28
CA SER A 122 1.00 15.78 7.71
C SER A 122 0.11 14.58 8.03
N ARG A 123 0.19 14.11 9.26
CA ARG A 123 -0.76 13.14 9.84
C ARG A 123 -1.97 13.85 10.44
N LYS A 124 -3.11 13.16 10.51
CA LYS A 124 -4.26 13.61 11.32
C LYS A 124 -4.44 12.67 12.51
N LYS A 125 -4.67 13.27 13.70
CA LYS A 125 -4.86 12.50 14.95
C LYS A 125 -6.04 11.54 14.82
N GLY A 126 -5.81 10.27 15.17
CA GLY A 126 -6.84 9.22 15.14
C GLY A 126 -7.15 8.66 13.75
N LEU A 127 -6.48 9.14 12.71
CA LEU A 127 -6.66 8.65 11.33
C LEU A 127 -5.36 8.07 10.79
N THR A 128 -5.50 7.07 9.92
CA THR A 128 -4.37 6.48 9.20
C THR A 128 -4.27 7.06 7.81
N GLY A 129 -3.07 7.46 7.42
CA GLY A 129 -2.79 8.06 6.11
C GLY A 129 -1.97 9.34 6.22
N THR A 130 -1.82 10.01 5.09
CA THR A 130 -1.10 11.28 4.97
C THR A 130 -1.97 12.30 4.26
N TRP A 131 -1.97 13.54 4.73
CA TRP A 131 -2.81 14.63 4.22
C TRP A 131 -1.99 15.83 3.80
N VAL A 132 -2.45 16.49 2.74
CA VAL A 132 -2.05 17.84 2.35
C VAL A 132 -3.25 18.74 2.63
N LYS A 133 -3.12 19.64 3.60
CA LYS A 133 -4.25 20.40 4.16
C LYS A 133 -5.36 19.43 4.62
N ASP A 134 -6.55 19.52 4.04
CA ASP A 134 -7.70 18.67 4.39
C ASP A 134 -7.93 17.49 3.46
N LYS A 135 -7.07 17.30 2.46
CA LYS A 135 -7.19 16.22 1.48
C LYS A 135 -6.20 15.10 1.78
N LYS A 136 -6.70 13.87 1.84
CA LYS A 136 -5.84 12.70 1.97
C LYS A 136 -5.10 12.46 0.66
N ILE A 137 -3.77 12.51 0.70
CA ILE A 137 -2.92 12.24 -0.46
C ILE A 137 -2.43 10.79 -0.51
N ALA A 138 -2.32 10.15 0.66
CA ALA A 138 -1.94 8.74 0.72
C ALA A 138 -2.82 7.97 1.70
N ALA A 139 -3.29 6.81 1.25
CA ALA A 139 -4.00 5.83 2.06
C ALA A 139 -3.08 4.62 2.32
N LEU A 140 -3.19 4.04 3.51
CA LEU A 140 -2.40 2.89 3.92
C LEU A 140 -3.33 1.78 4.39
N GLY A 141 -3.04 0.57 3.93
CA GLY A 141 -3.69 -0.64 4.40
C GLY A 141 -2.73 -1.81 4.25
N VAL A 142 -2.38 -2.44 5.36
CA VAL A 142 -1.40 -3.52 5.39
C VAL A 142 -2.03 -4.84 5.83
N ARG A 143 -1.35 -5.93 5.51
CA ARG A 143 -1.54 -7.25 6.06
C ARG A 143 -0.24 -7.67 6.73
N ILE A 144 -0.35 -8.15 7.97
CA ILE A 144 0.77 -8.67 8.77
C ILE A 144 0.42 -10.09 9.20
#